data_bc9c5d1722ee70cb41132709bd256860
#
_entry.id   bc9c5d1722ee70cb41132709bd256860
#
_cell.length_a   1.000
_cell.length_b   1.000
_cell.length_c   1.000
_cell.angle_alpha   90.00
_cell.angle_beta   90.00
_cell.angle_gamma   90.00
#
_symmetry.space_group_name_H-M   'P 1'
#
loop_
_entity.id
_entity.type
_entity.pdbx_description
1 polymer ?
#
loop_
_entity_poly.entity_id
_entity_poly.type
_entity_poly.pdbx_seq_one_letter_code
_entity_poly.pdbx_strand_id
1 'polypeptide(L)'
;MALTKVRTGGLTADAVDNTILDLADDFAFTGTITGAGGVNTPYFYGQKASNQTITRNTSTKVTGFTTAELDSDNAFDGTTFTVPSGKAGRYYFHANILSDWSAVGGDGERAFIKFYKNGSSTNQPQHEFFKISGYNIYQLSNAFSVLMDLSVGDYVEIYVYNKDGNASGNARVTTLSNMLGYRLV
;
A
#
# COMPACT_ATOMS: atom_id res chain seq x y z
N MET A 1 52.41 -2.35 14.91
CA MET A 1 52.49 -3.71 14.30
C MET A 1 51.23 -3.88 13.49
N ALA A 2 51.31 -3.84 12.18
CA ALA A 2 50.13 -3.97 11.33
C ALA A 2 49.77 -5.44 11.20
N LEU A 3 48.52 -5.80 11.59
CA LEU A 3 47.93 -7.11 11.33
C LEU A 3 47.68 -7.24 9.85
N THR A 4 48.51 -8.01 9.15
CA THR A 4 48.50 -8.04 7.68
C THR A 4 47.43 -8.94 7.08
N LYS A 5 46.86 -9.89 7.76
CA LYS A 5 45.70 -10.71 7.32
C LYS A 5 45.16 -11.61 8.45
N VAL A 6 43.88 -11.60 8.67
CA VAL A 6 43.15 -12.69 9.36
C VAL A 6 42.78 -13.74 8.29
N ARG A 7 43.32 -14.96 8.41
CA ARG A 7 43.01 -16.07 7.46
C ARG A 7 41.62 -16.63 7.75
N THR A 8 40.99 -17.12 6.70
CA THR A 8 39.66 -17.76 6.67
C THR A 8 39.45 -18.95 7.61
N GLY A 9 40.25 -19.24 8.55
CA GLY A 9 40.05 -20.25 9.59
C GLY A 9 40.27 -19.72 10.98
N GLY A 10 40.51 -18.40 11.10
CA GLY A 10 40.84 -17.77 12.38
C GLY A 10 39.69 -17.03 13.08
N LEU A 11 38.51 -16.94 12.42
CA LEU A 11 37.31 -16.34 13.01
C LEU A 11 36.25 -17.42 13.17
N THR A 12 35.82 -17.64 14.38
CA THR A 12 34.60 -18.43 14.68
C THR A 12 33.36 -17.58 14.41
N ALA A 13 32.18 -18.22 14.29
CA ALA A 13 30.94 -17.48 14.31
C ALA A 13 30.91 -16.56 15.54
N ASP A 14 30.45 -15.32 15.35
CA ASP A 14 30.40 -14.25 16.35
C ASP A 14 31.77 -13.73 16.86
N ALA A 15 32.87 -14.06 16.20
CA ALA A 15 34.19 -13.59 16.58
C ALA A 15 34.45 -12.10 16.31
N VAL A 16 33.61 -11.47 15.51
CA VAL A 16 33.68 -10.03 15.22
C VAL A 16 32.31 -9.42 15.52
N ASP A 17 32.24 -8.66 16.57
CA ASP A 17 31.02 -7.94 16.99
C ASP A 17 31.25 -6.41 16.92
N ASN A 18 30.24 -5.64 17.31
CA ASN A 18 30.27 -4.18 17.32
C ASN A 18 31.29 -3.57 18.31
N THR A 19 31.93 -4.39 19.16
CA THR A 19 32.96 -3.92 20.08
C THR A 19 34.35 -4.01 19.47
N ILE A 20 34.50 -4.81 18.40
CA ILE A 20 35.77 -5.06 17.70
C ILE A 20 35.90 -4.16 16.46
N LEU A 21 34.78 -3.82 15.83
CA LEU A 21 34.76 -2.90 14.68
C LEU A 21 34.63 -1.45 15.17
N ASP A 22 35.54 -0.60 14.74
CA ASP A 22 35.37 0.84 14.88
C ASP A 22 34.32 1.30 13.83
N LEU A 23 33.07 1.47 14.25
CA LEU A 23 31.95 1.84 13.38
C LEU A 23 31.98 3.32 12.96
N ALA A 24 32.98 4.07 13.41
CA ALA A 24 33.19 5.46 12.95
C ALA A 24 33.95 5.53 11.61
N ASP A 25 34.60 4.44 11.20
CA ASP A 25 35.32 4.34 9.94
C ASP A 25 34.47 3.76 8.80
N ASP A 26 34.76 4.15 7.56
CA ASP A 26 34.16 3.56 6.38
C ASP A 26 34.71 2.15 6.10
N PHE A 27 33.82 1.17 6.02
CA PHE A 27 34.16 -0.21 5.69
C PHE A 27 33.83 -0.53 4.23
N ALA A 28 34.85 -0.90 3.44
CA ALA A 28 34.66 -1.37 2.07
C ALA A 28 34.58 -2.90 2.03
N PHE A 29 33.40 -3.43 1.72
CA PHE A 29 33.17 -4.85 1.49
C PHE A 29 33.23 -5.14 0.00
N THR A 30 34.13 -6.01 -0.44
CA THR A 30 34.28 -6.41 -1.85
C THR A 30 33.48 -7.67 -2.20
N GLY A 31 32.88 -8.31 -1.22
CA GLY A 31 32.04 -9.51 -1.35
C GLY A 31 30.56 -9.25 -1.15
N THR A 32 29.76 -10.29 -1.31
CA THR A 32 28.33 -10.24 -0.97
C THR A 32 28.14 -10.15 0.54
N ILE A 33 27.46 -9.09 1.01
CA ILE A 33 27.07 -8.96 2.41
C ILE A 33 25.67 -9.53 2.55
N THR A 34 25.55 -10.68 3.23
CA THR A 34 24.25 -11.30 3.51
C THR A 34 23.71 -10.76 4.83
N GLY A 35 22.48 -10.24 4.80
CA GLY A 35 21.81 -9.69 5.98
C GLY A 35 22.14 -8.23 6.30
N ALA A 36 22.99 -7.58 5.50
CA ALA A 36 23.23 -6.14 5.62
C ALA A 36 22.16 -5.37 4.83
N GLY A 37 21.40 -4.59 5.51
CA GLY A 37 20.28 -3.84 4.97
C GLY A 37 18.97 -4.64 5.01
N GLY A 38 17.90 -3.98 5.38
CA GLY A 38 16.56 -4.56 5.35
C GLY A 38 16.06 -4.75 3.92
N VAL A 39 15.40 -5.85 3.65
CA VAL A 39 14.64 -5.98 2.40
C VAL A 39 13.31 -5.25 2.60
N ASN A 40 12.91 -4.41 1.63
CA ASN A 40 11.64 -3.69 1.67
C ASN A 40 10.44 -4.65 1.50
N THR A 41 10.38 -5.69 2.33
CA THR A 41 9.27 -6.64 2.39
C THR A 41 8.49 -6.46 3.68
N PRO A 42 7.18 -6.69 3.66
CA PRO A 42 6.37 -7.10 2.50
C PRO A 42 6.14 -5.98 1.49
N TYR A 43 5.94 -6.37 0.25
CA TYR A 43 5.42 -5.53 -0.81
C TYR A 43 4.35 -6.28 -1.60
N PHE A 44 3.41 -5.55 -2.17
CA PHE A 44 2.39 -6.12 -3.04
C PHE A 44 1.95 -5.13 -4.12
N TYR A 45 1.41 -5.66 -5.19
CA TYR A 45 0.66 -4.94 -6.21
C TYR A 45 -0.60 -5.73 -6.56
N GLY A 46 -1.75 -5.08 -6.46
CA GLY A 46 -3.03 -5.66 -6.83
C GLY A 46 -3.73 -4.84 -7.90
N GLN A 47 -4.20 -5.49 -8.95
CA GLN A 47 -5.05 -4.89 -9.98
C GLN A 47 -6.47 -5.43 -9.85
N LYS A 48 -7.45 -4.56 -10.01
CA LYS A 48 -8.86 -4.93 -9.92
C LYS A 48 -9.25 -5.90 -11.03
N ALA A 49 -9.77 -7.08 -10.66
CA ALA A 49 -10.11 -8.13 -11.61
C ALA A 49 -11.45 -7.91 -12.32
N SER A 50 -12.40 -7.26 -11.66
CA SER A 50 -13.75 -7.01 -12.19
C SER A 50 -14.33 -5.72 -11.66
N ASN A 51 -15.29 -5.14 -12.36
CA ASN A 51 -16.00 -3.95 -11.89
C ASN A 51 -16.77 -4.26 -10.61
N GLN A 52 -16.79 -3.30 -9.69
CA GLN A 52 -17.52 -3.38 -8.43
C GLN A 52 -18.47 -2.21 -8.29
N THR A 53 -19.74 -2.49 -8.05
CA THR A 53 -20.76 -1.47 -7.75
C THR A 53 -20.52 -0.87 -6.38
N ILE A 54 -20.59 0.45 -6.29
CA ILE A 54 -20.48 1.23 -5.06
C ILE A 54 -21.87 1.73 -4.70
N THR A 55 -22.42 1.20 -3.62
CA THR A 55 -23.74 1.61 -3.14
C THR A 55 -23.72 3.06 -2.69
N ARG A 56 -24.73 3.81 -3.11
CA ARG A 56 -24.89 5.23 -2.74
C ARG A 56 -25.00 5.41 -1.23
N ASN A 57 -24.44 6.51 -0.77
CA ASN A 57 -24.47 6.93 0.64
C ASN A 57 -23.96 5.86 1.63
N THR A 58 -23.11 4.95 1.14
CA THR A 58 -22.54 3.87 1.95
C THR A 58 -21.03 3.77 1.67
N SER A 59 -20.22 3.73 2.73
CA SER A 59 -18.80 3.39 2.61
C SER A 59 -18.67 1.94 2.17
N THR A 60 -18.18 1.72 0.97
CA THR A 60 -18.03 0.40 0.36
C THR A 60 -16.54 0.05 0.28
N LYS A 61 -16.16 -1.08 0.88
CA LYS A 61 -14.82 -1.62 0.76
C LYS A 61 -14.55 -2.02 -0.70
N VAL A 62 -13.40 -1.64 -1.23
CA VAL A 62 -12.95 -2.09 -2.55
C VAL A 62 -12.34 -3.48 -2.41
N THR A 63 -12.88 -4.43 -3.17
CA THR A 63 -12.52 -5.86 -3.10
C THR A 63 -12.12 -6.38 -4.47
N GLY A 64 -11.59 -7.61 -4.52
CA GLY A 64 -11.35 -8.32 -5.78
C GLY A 64 -10.19 -7.74 -6.60
N PHE A 65 -9.12 -7.36 -5.92
CA PHE A 65 -7.82 -7.16 -6.57
C PHE A 65 -7.16 -8.53 -6.77
N THR A 66 -6.47 -8.71 -7.89
CA THR A 66 -5.60 -9.87 -8.12
C THR A 66 -4.16 -9.51 -7.80
N THR A 67 -3.46 -10.40 -7.10
CA THR A 67 -2.06 -10.22 -6.67
C THR A 67 -1.10 -11.12 -7.44
N ALA A 68 -1.51 -11.64 -8.59
CA ALA A 68 -0.86 -12.75 -9.29
C ALA A 68 0.66 -12.60 -9.53
N GLU A 69 1.21 -11.40 -9.43
CA GLU A 69 2.62 -11.16 -9.80
C GLU A 69 3.48 -10.60 -8.66
N LEU A 70 2.92 -9.89 -7.70
CA LEU A 70 3.70 -9.20 -6.67
C LEU A 70 2.99 -9.23 -5.31
N ASP A 71 3.30 -10.23 -4.51
CA ASP A 71 3.00 -10.28 -3.07
C ASP A 71 4.07 -11.12 -2.37
N SER A 72 5.10 -10.47 -1.83
CA SER A 72 6.30 -11.13 -1.34
C SER A 72 6.11 -12.02 -0.13
N ASP A 73 5.12 -11.72 0.69
CA ASP A 73 4.89 -12.39 1.98
C ASP A 73 3.46 -12.95 2.09
N ASN A 74 2.71 -13.00 1.00
CA ASN A 74 1.27 -13.32 0.97
C ASN A 74 0.47 -12.44 1.95
N ALA A 75 0.84 -11.16 2.03
CA ALA A 75 0.31 -10.21 2.99
C ALA A 75 -0.98 -9.53 2.51
N PHE A 76 -1.34 -9.66 1.23
CA PHE A 76 -2.50 -9.06 0.61
C PHE A 76 -3.44 -10.12 0.02
N ASP A 77 -4.65 -10.22 0.54
CA ASP A 77 -5.66 -11.21 0.12
C ASP A 77 -6.53 -10.77 -1.07
N GLY A 78 -6.16 -9.67 -1.75
CA GLY A 78 -6.95 -9.07 -2.82
C GLY A 78 -8.01 -8.08 -2.33
N THR A 79 -8.01 -7.80 -1.03
CA THR A 79 -8.97 -6.89 -0.38
C THR A 79 -8.31 -6.13 0.77
N THR A 80 -7.53 -6.82 1.56
CA THR A 80 -6.93 -6.38 2.82
C THR A 80 -5.44 -6.72 2.82
N PHE A 81 -4.61 -5.73 3.09
CA PHE A 81 -3.21 -5.94 3.43
C PHE A 81 -3.10 -6.13 4.94
N THR A 82 -2.44 -7.18 5.40
CA THR A 82 -2.19 -7.44 6.82
C THR A 82 -0.70 -7.53 7.09
N VAL A 83 -0.21 -6.83 8.11
CA VAL A 83 1.22 -6.82 8.48
C VAL A 83 1.64 -8.17 9.03
N PRO A 84 2.58 -8.89 8.37
CA PRO A 84 3.06 -10.19 8.82
C PRO A 84 3.90 -10.09 10.11
N SER A 85 4.12 -11.24 10.75
CA SER A 85 5.00 -11.37 11.91
C SER A 85 6.41 -10.86 11.60
N GLY A 86 7.01 -10.10 12.50
CA GLY A 86 8.35 -9.52 12.35
C GLY A 86 8.45 -8.35 11.36
N LYS A 87 7.34 -7.89 10.80
CA LYS A 87 7.30 -6.85 9.77
C LYS A 87 6.67 -5.52 10.22
N ALA A 88 6.55 -5.29 11.52
CA ALA A 88 6.12 -3.96 12.01
C ALA A 88 7.04 -2.86 11.48
N GLY A 89 6.51 -1.67 11.26
CA GLY A 89 7.29 -0.54 10.76
C GLY A 89 6.47 0.46 9.96
N ARG A 90 7.18 1.29 9.21
CA ARG A 90 6.57 2.29 8.34
C ARG A 90 6.29 1.71 6.97
N TYR A 91 5.10 2.01 6.46
CA TYR A 91 4.60 1.54 5.17
C TYR A 91 4.19 2.69 4.28
N TYR A 92 4.47 2.55 3.00
CA TYR A 92 3.91 3.37 1.94
C TYR A 92 2.82 2.59 1.22
N PHE A 93 1.66 3.22 1.04
CA PHE A 93 0.58 2.71 0.21
C PHE A 93 0.23 3.72 -0.87
N HIS A 94 -0.11 3.21 -2.03
CA HIS A 94 -0.63 3.97 -3.15
C HIS A 94 -1.84 3.25 -3.74
N ALA A 95 -2.84 4.02 -4.12
CA ALA A 95 -3.98 3.53 -4.86
C ALA A 95 -4.30 4.46 -6.02
N ASN A 96 -4.65 3.85 -7.14
CA ASN A 96 -5.29 4.52 -8.25
C ASN A 96 -6.67 3.89 -8.45
N ILE A 97 -7.72 4.65 -8.18
CA ILE A 97 -9.10 4.19 -8.27
C ILE A 97 -9.78 4.91 -9.42
N LEU A 98 -10.09 4.14 -10.47
CA LEU A 98 -10.91 4.62 -11.58
C LEU A 98 -12.37 4.35 -11.29
N SER A 99 -13.13 5.41 -11.09
CA SER A 99 -14.57 5.35 -10.87
C SER A 99 -15.33 5.63 -12.16
N ASP A 100 -16.31 4.79 -12.49
CA ASP A 100 -17.23 4.94 -13.59
C ASP A 100 -18.60 5.45 -13.08
N TRP A 101 -19.02 6.60 -13.57
CA TRP A 101 -20.22 7.32 -13.20
C TRP A 101 -21.27 7.34 -14.31
N SER A 102 -21.09 6.55 -15.35
CA SER A 102 -21.98 6.55 -16.52
C SER A 102 -23.43 6.20 -16.19
N ALA A 103 -23.63 5.42 -15.12
CA ALA A 103 -24.97 5.03 -14.67
C ALA A 103 -25.56 5.97 -13.59
N VAL A 104 -24.83 7.03 -13.21
CA VAL A 104 -25.25 7.95 -12.15
C VAL A 104 -25.80 9.23 -12.80
N GLY A 105 -27.11 9.46 -12.63
CA GLY A 105 -27.77 10.69 -13.09
C GLY A 105 -27.77 11.74 -11.98
N GLY A 106 -27.86 13.02 -12.33
CA GLY A 106 -27.98 14.13 -11.40
C GLY A 106 -26.71 14.94 -11.20
N ASP A 107 -26.78 15.91 -10.30
CA ASP A 107 -25.78 16.94 -10.09
C ASP A 107 -25.28 16.96 -8.65
N GLY A 108 -24.04 17.40 -8.46
CA GLY A 108 -23.46 17.61 -7.13
C GLY A 108 -23.03 16.35 -6.41
N GLU A 109 -22.83 15.27 -7.15
CA GLU A 109 -22.33 14.03 -6.60
C GLU A 109 -20.85 14.12 -6.26
N ARG A 110 -20.49 13.44 -5.18
CA ARG A 110 -19.13 13.39 -4.67
C ARG A 110 -18.73 11.95 -4.41
N ALA A 111 -17.48 11.61 -4.67
CA ALA A 111 -16.91 10.41 -4.12
C ALA A 111 -15.72 10.74 -3.23
N PHE A 112 -15.59 9.96 -2.21
CA PHE A 112 -14.48 10.00 -1.28
C PHE A 112 -13.77 8.66 -1.32
N ILE A 113 -12.46 8.69 -1.48
CA ILE A 113 -11.63 7.50 -1.43
C ILE A 113 -10.73 7.64 -0.22
N LYS A 114 -10.69 6.62 0.62
CA LYS A 114 -9.91 6.60 1.86
C LYS A 114 -9.21 5.29 2.08
N PHE A 115 -8.01 5.37 2.68
CA PHE A 115 -7.44 4.22 3.35
C PHE A 115 -8.05 4.08 4.75
N TYR A 116 -8.32 2.84 5.13
CA TYR A 116 -8.76 2.44 6.47
C TYR A 116 -7.65 1.63 7.12
N LYS A 117 -7.44 1.87 8.40
CA LYS A 117 -6.58 1.07 9.26
C LYS A 117 -7.45 0.38 10.29
N ASN A 118 -7.37 -0.95 10.39
CA ASN A 118 -8.12 -1.75 11.37
C ASN A 118 -9.65 -1.47 11.33
N GLY A 119 -10.19 -1.36 10.13
CA GLY A 119 -11.61 -1.10 9.91
C GLY A 119 -12.10 0.31 10.23
N SER A 120 -11.19 1.21 10.62
CA SER A 120 -11.51 2.61 10.91
C SER A 120 -10.90 3.53 9.87
N SER A 121 -11.63 4.59 9.49
CA SER A 121 -11.08 5.58 8.59
C SER A 121 -9.88 6.27 9.25
N THR A 122 -8.77 6.32 8.53
CA THR A 122 -7.59 7.04 8.99
C THR A 122 -7.87 8.56 8.96
N ASN A 123 -7.20 9.33 9.82
CA ASN A 123 -7.20 10.79 9.74
C ASN A 123 -6.34 11.30 8.57
N GLN A 124 -5.89 10.41 7.70
CA GLN A 124 -5.15 10.73 6.50
C GLN A 124 -6.05 11.45 5.48
N PRO A 125 -5.48 12.22 4.57
CA PRO A 125 -6.25 12.92 3.55
C PRO A 125 -7.14 11.95 2.79
N GLN A 126 -8.41 12.32 2.66
CA GLN A 126 -9.30 11.65 1.71
C GLN A 126 -9.10 12.30 0.34
N HIS A 127 -9.18 11.53 -0.71
CA HIS A 127 -9.30 12.07 -2.04
C HIS A 127 -10.77 12.27 -2.38
N GLU A 128 -11.14 13.49 -2.72
CA GLU A 128 -12.52 13.86 -3.06
C GLU A 128 -12.59 14.33 -4.51
N PHE A 129 -13.63 13.93 -5.23
CA PHE A 129 -13.94 14.46 -6.54
C PHE A 129 -15.44 14.74 -6.68
N PHE A 130 -15.77 15.65 -7.57
CA PHE A 130 -17.11 16.11 -7.82
C PHE A 130 -17.53 15.83 -9.26
N LYS A 131 -18.77 15.41 -9.44
CA LYS A 131 -19.45 15.50 -10.74
C LYS A 131 -20.19 16.84 -10.80
N ILE A 132 -19.83 17.64 -11.81
CA ILE A 132 -20.43 18.95 -12.03
C ILE A 132 -21.54 18.83 -13.07
N SER A 133 -22.67 19.51 -12.82
CA SER A 133 -23.79 19.63 -13.74
C SER A 133 -23.38 20.11 -15.13
N GLY A 134 -23.98 19.51 -16.15
CA GLY A 134 -23.75 19.91 -17.54
C GLY A 134 -22.49 19.34 -18.18
N TYR A 135 -21.66 18.60 -17.47
CA TYR A 135 -20.51 17.90 -18.03
C TYR A 135 -20.71 16.38 -17.94
N ASN A 136 -20.59 15.71 -19.07
CA ASN A 136 -20.62 14.26 -19.17
C ASN A 136 -19.28 13.66 -18.75
N ILE A 137 -18.90 13.79 -17.50
CA ILE A 137 -17.73 13.08 -16.94
C ILE A 137 -18.20 11.68 -16.55
N TYR A 138 -17.86 10.70 -17.38
CA TYR A 138 -18.25 9.30 -17.14
C TYR A 138 -17.24 8.53 -16.32
N GLN A 139 -15.98 8.89 -16.39
CA GLN A 139 -14.90 8.19 -15.68
C GLN A 139 -13.91 9.18 -15.08
N LEU A 140 -13.50 8.91 -13.87
CA LEU A 140 -12.52 9.71 -13.16
C LEU A 140 -11.51 8.80 -12.46
N SER A 141 -10.23 9.04 -12.74
CA SER A 141 -9.12 8.35 -12.09
C SER A 141 -8.57 9.21 -10.95
N ASN A 142 -8.46 8.61 -9.78
CA ASN A 142 -7.93 9.27 -8.59
C ASN A 142 -6.76 8.45 -8.03
N ALA A 143 -5.59 9.05 -8.04
CA ALA A 143 -4.38 8.49 -7.48
C ALA A 143 -4.01 9.21 -6.19
N PHE A 144 -3.74 8.46 -5.12
CA PHE A 144 -3.33 9.03 -3.84
C PHE A 144 -2.47 8.05 -3.06
N SER A 145 -1.71 8.60 -2.13
CA SER A 145 -0.74 7.84 -1.35
C SER A 145 -0.81 8.20 0.11
N VAL A 146 -0.35 7.30 0.97
CA VAL A 146 -0.29 7.48 2.41
C VAL A 146 0.93 6.78 3.00
N LEU A 147 1.46 7.37 4.06
CA LEU A 147 2.44 6.73 4.95
C LEU A 147 1.75 6.36 6.26
N MET A 148 1.97 5.14 6.72
CA MET A 148 1.41 4.63 7.97
C MET A 148 2.47 3.89 8.78
N ASP A 149 2.49 4.13 10.09
CA ASP A 149 3.21 3.27 11.03
C ASP A 149 2.26 2.15 11.46
N LEU A 150 2.67 0.90 11.18
CA LEU A 150 1.86 -0.30 11.40
C LEU A 150 2.58 -1.30 12.32
N SER A 151 1.81 -1.87 13.22
CA SER A 151 2.21 -3.00 14.07
C SER A 151 1.88 -4.33 13.39
N VAL A 152 2.49 -5.41 13.87
CA VAL A 152 2.13 -6.78 13.44
C VAL A 152 0.63 -7.01 13.65
N GLY A 153 -0.05 -7.52 12.63
CA GLY A 153 -1.49 -7.77 12.64
C GLY A 153 -2.36 -6.56 12.31
N ASP A 154 -1.80 -5.35 12.25
CA ASP A 154 -2.53 -4.21 11.69
C ASP A 154 -2.87 -4.49 10.22
N TYR A 155 -4.04 -4.03 9.79
CA TYR A 155 -4.46 -4.21 8.41
C TYR A 155 -4.94 -2.91 7.76
N VAL A 156 -4.77 -2.85 6.42
CA VAL A 156 -5.09 -1.67 5.60
C VAL A 156 -6.01 -2.07 4.46
N GLU A 157 -7.02 -1.24 4.23
CA GLU A 157 -8.08 -1.44 3.25
C GLU A 157 -8.39 -0.12 2.54
N ILE A 158 -8.99 -0.20 1.34
CA ILE A 158 -9.52 0.97 0.64
C ILE A 158 -11.03 0.95 0.69
N TYR A 159 -11.61 2.11 0.99
CA TYR A 159 -13.04 2.35 0.93
C TYR A 159 -13.36 3.48 -0.03
N VAL A 160 -14.44 3.31 -0.76
CA VAL A 160 -15.06 4.37 -1.57
C VAL A 160 -16.43 4.67 -0.99
N TYR A 161 -16.70 5.93 -0.78
CA TYR A 161 -18.01 6.45 -0.41
C TYR A 161 -18.54 7.32 -1.54
N ASN A 162 -19.67 6.96 -2.09
CA ASN A 162 -20.37 7.77 -3.08
C ASN A 162 -21.47 8.57 -2.39
N LYS A 163 -21.28 9.87 -2.24
CA LYS A 163 -22.30 10.77 -1.71
C LYS A 163 -23.19 11.23 -2.86
N ASP A 164 -24.46 10.94 -2.70
CA ASP A 164 -25.50 11.30 -3.66
C ASP A 164 -26.36 12.45 -3.12
N GLY A 165 -26.47 13.50 -3.90
CA GLY A 165 -27.38 14.61 -3.60
C GLY A 165 -28.83 14.32 -4.01
N ASN A 166 -29.06 13.82 -5.22
CA ASN A 166 -30.40 13.54 -5.78
C ASN A 166 -30.34 12.57 -6.98
N ALA A 167 -29.27 11.77 -7.09
CA ALA A 167 -29.03 10.97 -8.28
C ALA A 167 -29.72 9.61 -8.25
N SER A 168 -29.94 9.07 -9.44
CA SER A 168 -30.30 7.67 -9.66
C SER A 168 -29.08 6.88 -10.11
N GLY A 169 -29.01 5.60 -9.73
CA GLY A 169 -27.94 4.71 -10.14
C GLY A 169 -26.77 4.63 -9.16
N ASN A 170 -25.84 3.75 -9.44
CA ASN A 170 -24.65 3.50 -8.62
C ASN A 170 -23.39 3.69 -9.46
N ALA A 171 -22.36 4.30 -8.86
CA ALA A 171 -21.04 4.32 -9.43
C ALA A 171 -20.38 2.94 -9.36
N ARG A 172 -19.32 2.74 -10.14
CA ARG A 172 -18.52 1.51 -10.12
C ARG A 172 -17.04 1.84 -9.98
N VAL A 173 -16.32 1.02 -9.25
CA VAL A 173 -14.86 0.92 -9.33
C VAL A 173 -14.53 -0.05 -10.46
N THR A 174 -13.68 0.35 -11.39
CA THR A 174 -13.42 -0.42 -12.61
C THR A 174 -12.14 -1.26 -12.53
N THR A 175 -11.95 -2.15 -13.51
CA THR A 175 -10.77 -3.01 -13.64
C THR A 175 -9.46 -2.28 -13.89
N LEU A 176 -9.49 -0.97 -14.20
CA LEU A 176 -8.29 -0.14 -14.35
C LEU A 176 -7.79 0.43 -13.01
N SER A 177 -8.44 0.04 -11.91
CA SER A 177 -8.02 0.41 -10.56
C SER A 177 -6.95 -0.53 -10.04
N ASN A 178 -6.01 0.04 -9.27
CA ASN A 178 -4.95 -0.74 -8.63
C ASN A 178 -4.63 -0.21 -7.23
N MET A 179 -3.99 -1.06 -6.45
CA MET A 179 -3.43 -0.75 -5.14
C MET A 179 -2.05 -1.39 -5.02
N LEU A 180 -1.12 -0.69 -4.43
CA LEU A 180 0.18 -1.23 -4.05
C LEU A 180 0.58 -0.75 -2.66
N GLY A 181 1.48 -1.48 -2.06
CA GLY A 181 2.10 -1.08 -0.81
C GLY A 181 3.41 -1.79 -0.58
N TYR A 182 4.28 -1.18 0.21
CA TYR A 182 5.54 -1.77 0.62
C TYR A 182 6.03 -1.16 1.94
N ARG A 183 6.82 -1.96 2.66
CA ARG A 183 7.49 -1.52 3.88
C ARG A 183 8.67 -0.62 3.53
N LEU A 184 8.82 0.46 4.26
CA LEU A 184 10.04 1.28 4.27
C LEU A 184 10.99 0.72 5.34
N VAL A 185 12.26 0.55 5.00
CA VAL A 185 13.31 0.03 5.90
C VAL A 185 14.23 1.14 6.32
#